data_ecf2cc7da01bae703bc2706356229113
#
_entry.id   ecf2cc7da01bae703bc2706356229113
#
_cell.length_a   1.000
_cell.length_b   1.000
_cell.length_c   1.000
_cell.angle_alpha   90.00
_cell.angle_beta   90.00
_cell.angle_gamma   90.00
#
_symmetry.space_group_name_H-M   'P 1'
#
loop_
_entity.id
_entity.type
_entity.pdbx_description
1 polymer ?
#
loop_
_entity_poly.entity_id
_entity_poly.type
_entity_poly.pdbx_seq_one_letter_code
_entity_poly.pdbx_strand_id
1 'polypeptide(L)'
;MFRYFCSNRFSLSITISTRDLVKRYHSRTVVNHVSIEVNQGEIVGLLGPNGAGKTTTFYQVVGLIKPDEGDVFLNEENITALPMYKRARMGIGYLPQEASVFRKLSVENNIAAVLEMSDLTKAEQKEKLETLLDEFRLHHVRKSNGDLLSGGERRRTEIARALAVDPKFILLDEPFAGIDPIAVEDIQAIVAKLKYKNIGILITDHNVTETLSICDRAYLLIEGKIFKQGTAEELAEDEQVRKLYLGRNFELKRKDWLHEEARSEVGIPLENMIASVENALAWNEKIIEANTQGERAFGHQYISADTKIADLGLDDYSKFLLELKQSLITYGKQNKNAEILNRADKFLTDNGDINTDLNTILLFLKSEQR
;
A
#
# COMPACT_ATOMS: atom_id res chain seq x y z
N MET A 1 27.41 5.23 -1.03
CA MET A 1 27.02 4.39 0.11
C MET A 1 25.80 4.95 0.87
N PHE A 2 25.42 6.22 0.69
CA PHE A 2 24.30 6.88 1.40
C PHE A 2 22.92 6.82 0.70
N ARG A 3 22.83 6.43 -0.56
CA ARG A 3 21.55 6.26 -1.27
C ARG A 3 20.72 5.04 -0.82
N TYR A 4 21.30 4.15 -0.02
CA TYR A 4 20.61 2.96 0.53
C TYR A 4 19.87 3.23 1.87
N PHE A 5 20.06 4.38 2.49
CA PHE A 5 19.48 4.67 3.82
C PHE A 5 18.14 5.42 3.79
N CYS A 6 17.75 6.02 2.66
CA CYS A 6 16.45 6.69 2.54
C CYS A 6 15.27 5.75 2.32
N SER A 7 15.49 4.45 2.05
CA SER A 7 14.40 3.48 1.86
C SER A 7 14.06 2.65 3.10
N ASN A 8 14.82 2.76 4.20
CA ASN A 8 14.43 2.13 5.46
C ASN A 8 13.54 3.07 6.29
N ARG A 9 12.28 3.25 5.85
CA ARG A 9 11.19 3.58 6.76
C ARG A 9 11.08 2.41 7.75
N PHE A 10 11.57 2.58 8.96
CA PHE A 10 11.23 1.71 10.08
C PHE A 10 9.75 1.97 10.45
N SER A 11 8.88 1.56 9.58
CA SER A 11 7.47 1.33 9.90
C SER A 11 7.38 -0.12 10.37
N LEU A 12 6.56 -0.39 11.37
CA LEU A 12 5.99 -1.70 11.65
C LEU A 12 5.06 -2.17 10.51
N SER A 13 5.16 -1.56 9.32
CA SER A 13 4.38 -1.93 8.15
C SER A 13 4.83 -3.31 7.69
N ILE A 14 3.87 -4.19 7.57
CA ILE A 14 4.08 -5.52 7.02
C ILE A 14 4.44 -5.36 5.54
N THR A 15 5.40 -6.15 5.07
CA THR A 15 5.91 -6.10 3.69
C THR A 15 5.79 -7.46 3.03
N ILE A 16 5.30 -7.49 1.79
CA ILE A 16 5.50 -8.63 0.88
C ILE A 16 6.74 -8.32 0.05
N SER A 17 7.70 -9.24 0.02
CA SER A 17 8.88 -9.11 -0.83
C SER A 17 9.21 -10.41 -1.55
N THR A 18 9.92 -10.27 -2.66
CA THR A 18 10.48 -11.40 -3.39
C THR A 18 11.98 -11.21 -3.57
N ARG A 19 12.72 -12.31 -3.59
CA ARG A 19 14.18 -12.30 -3.80
C ARG A 19 14.52 -13.24 -4.93
N ASP A 20 15.06 -12.69 -6.01
CA ASP A 20 15.62 -13.40 -7.16
C ASP A 20 14.70 -14.49 -7.74
N LEU A 21 13.41 -14.19 -7.90
CA LEU A 21 12.47 -15.14 -8.46
C LEU A 21 12.86 -15.56 -9.87
N VAL A 22 12.89 -16.86 -10.11
CA VAL A 22 13.10 -17.45 -11.42
C VAL A 22 11.97 -18.41 -11.76
N LYS A 23 11.49 -18.35 -13.01
CA LYS A 23 10.55 -19.33 -13.56
C LYS A 23 10.90 -19.67 -14.99
N ARG A 24 11.02 -20.97 -15.23
CA ARG A 24 11.32 -21.54 -16.56
C ARG A 24 10.16 -22.40 -17.02
N TYR A 25 9.83 -22.29 -18.28
CA TYR A 25 8.92 -23.20 -18.97
C TYR A 25 9.68 -23.78 -20.15
N HIS A 26 9.97 -25.07 -20.11
CA HIS A 26 10.85 -25.74 -21.05
C HIS A 26 12.21 -25.02 -21.17
N SER A 27 12.56 -24.53 -22.34
CA SER A 27 13.80 -23.80 -22.61
C SER A 27 13.74 -22.29 -22.35
N ARG A 28 12.53 -21.75 -22.08
CA ARG A 28 12.31 -20.31 -21.92
C ARG A 28 12.28 -19.91 -20.44
N THR A 29 13.16 -19.02 -20.06
CA THR A 29 13.08 -18.33 -18.76
C THR A 29 12.10 -17.16 -18.89
N VAL A 30 10.95 -17.24 -18.19
CA VAL A 30 9.88 -16.25 -18.26
C VAL A 30 10.02 -15.21 -17.14
N VAL A 31 10.51 -15.62 -15.97
CA VAL A 31 10.90 -14.74 -14.85
C VAL A 31 12.37 -15.01 -14.56
N ASN A 32 13.17 -13.97 -14.47
CA ASN A 32 14.62 -14.06 -14.45
C ASN A 32 15.21 -13.11 -13.40
N HIS A 33 15.41 -13.61 -12.19
CA HIS A 33 15.92 -12.87 -11.03
C HIS A 33 15.10 -11.61 -10.71
N VAL A 34 13.78 -11.77 -10.55
CA VAL A 34 12.87 -10.68 -10.25
C VAL A 34 12.74 -10.52 -8.73
N SER A 35 13.08 -9.33 -8.24
CA SER A 35 12.91 -8.93 -6.84
C SER A 35 11.99 -7.71 -6.77
N ILE A 36 10.85 -7.84 -6.10
CA ILE A 36 9.89 -6.75 -5.87
C ILE A 36 9.51 -6.70 -4.39
N GLU A 37 9.01 -5.56 -3.99
CA GLU A 37 8.57 -5.29 -2.62
C GLU A 37 7.27 -4.49 -2.63
N VAL A 38 6.36 -4.78 -1.71
CA VAL A 38 5.10 -4.06 -1.51
C VAL A 38 4.88 -3.89 -0.02
N ASN A 39 4.72 -2.65 0.44
CA ASN A 39 4.43 -2.34 1.83
C ASN A 39 2.92 -2.14 2.05
N GLN A 40 2.45 -2.35 3.28
CA GLN A 40 1.10 -1.90 3.62
C GLN A 40 0.96 -0.39 3.41
N GLY A 41 -0.23 0.03 2.96
CA GLY A 41 -0.51 1.45 2.72
C GLY A 41 0.15 2.03 1.47
N GLU A 42 0.64 1.21 0.54
CA GLU A 42 1.12 1.69 -0.76
C GLU A 42 0.46 0.95 -1.94
N ILE A 43 0.44 1.61 -3.09
CA ILE A 43 0.00 1.04 -4.37
C ILE A 43 1.23 0.88 -5.26
N VAL A 44 1.57 -0.37 -5.56
CA VAL A 44 2.72 -0.74 -6.39
C VAL A 44 2.25 -1.32 -7.72
N GLY A 45 2.70 -0.74 -8.83
CA GLY A 45 2.45 -1.24 -10.17
C GLY A 45 3.48 -2.29 -10.61
N LEU A 46 3.03 -3.37 -11.24
CA LEU A 46 3.89 -4.33 -11.95
C LEU A 46 3.58 -4.25 -13.44
N LEU A 47 4.35 -3.47 -14.18
CA LEU A 47 4.10 -3.06 -15.55
C LEU A 47 5.04 -3.75 -16.53
N GLY A 48 4.72 -3.68 -17.81
CA GLY A 48 5.56 -4.21 -18.89
C GLY A 48 4.74 -4.71 -20.08
N PRO A 49 5.37 -4.97 -21.23
CA PRO A 49 4.69 -5.46 -22.42
C PRO A 49 4.12 -6.87 -22.22
N ASN A 50 3.30 -7.31 -23.16
CA ASN A 50 2.79 -8.68 -23.16
C ASN A 50 3.93 -9.68 -23.26
N GLY A 51 3.87 -10.73 -22.44
CA GLY A 51 4.93 -11.74 -22.35
C GLY A 51 6.17 -11.33 -21.57
N ALA A 52 6.18 -10.18 -20.90
CA ALA A 52 7.30 -9.72 -20.06
C ALA A 52 7.48 -10.51 -18.75
N GLY A 53 6.55 -11.41 -18.41
CA GLY A 53 6.62 -12.20 -17.18
C GLY A 53 5.77 -11.67 -16.02
N LYS A 54 5.01 -10.57 -16.19
CA LYS A 54 4.16 -9.95 -15.15
C LYS A 54 3.25 -10.95 -14.44
N THR A 55 2.34 -11.59 -15.18
CA THR A 55 1.36 -12.55 -14.64
C THR A 55 2.06 -13.73 -13.96
N THR A 56 3.17 -14.22 -14.50
CA THR A 56 3.93 -15.31 -13.88
C THR A 56 4.56 -14.86 -12.56
N THR A 57 5.19 -13.69 -12.51
CA THR A 57 5.72 -13.11 -11.26
C THR A 57 4.60 -12.91 -10.24
N PHE A 58 3.51 -12.33 -10.67
CA PHE A 58 2.34 -12.09 -9.84
C PHE A 58 1.78 -13.40 -9.25
N TYR A 59 1.65 -14.46 -10.06
CA TYR A 59 1.18 -15.77 -9.61
C TYR A 59 2.18 -16.47 -8.66
N GLN A 60 3.48 -16.18 -8.75
CA GLN A 60 4.45 -16.65 -7.78
C GLN A 60 4.23 -15.96 -6.42
N VAL A 61 3.92 -14.66 -6.40
CA VAL A 61 3.60 -13.91 -5.17
C VAL A 61 2.27 -14.42 -4.56
N VAL A 62 1.25 -14.67 -5.37
CA VAL A 62 -0.04 -15.23 -4.92
C VAL A 62 0.09 -16.67 -4.37
N GLY A 63 1.07 -17.44 -4.88
CA GLY A 63 1.24 -18.86 -4.55
C GLY A 63 0.45 -19.81 -5.45
N LEU A 64 0.05 -19.35 -6.64
CA LEU A 64 -0.53 -20.18 -7.71
C LEU A 64 0.55 -20.93 -8.51
N ILE A 65 1.72 -20.32 -8.66
CA ILE A 65 2.88 -20.89 -9.35
C ILE A 65 4.05 -20.90 -8.38
N LYS A 66 4.70 -22.06 -8.24
CA LYS A 66 5.94 -22.17 -7.46
C LYS A 66 7.11 -21.67 -8.31
N PRO A 67 7.98 -20.79 -7.76
CA PRO A 67 9.24 -20.44 -8.42
C PRO A 67 10.16 -21.65 -8.54
N ASP A 68 11.02 -21.64 -9.55
CA ASP A 68 12.07 -22.65 -9.70
C ASP A 68 13.30 -22.29 -8.85
N GLU A 69 13.55 -20.98 -8.69
CA GLU A 69 14.57 -20.40 -7.81
C GLU A 69 14.05 -19.12 -7.20
N GLY A 70 14.66 -18.71 -6.08
CA GLY A 70 14.27 -17.50 -5.34
C GLY A 70 13.10 -17.74 -4.39
N ASP A 71 12.79 -16.71 -3.61
CA ASP A 71 11.89 -16.80 -2.48
C ASP A 71 10.89 -15.67 -2.43
N VAL A 72 9.74 -15.95 -1.79
CA VAL A 72 8.69 -14.99 -1.46
C VAL A 72 8.60 -14.87 0.06
N PHE A 73 8.57 -13.65 0.57
CA PHE A 73 8.53 -13.35 1.99
C PHE A 73 7.32 -12.50 2.37
N LEU A 74 6.80 -12.73 3.57
CA LEU A 74 5.92 -11.82 4.28
C LEU A 74 6.70 -11.35 5.51
N ASN A 75 7.18 -10.11 5.52
CA ASN A 75 8.24 -9.64 6.41
C ASN A 75 9.50 -10.54 6.30
N GLU A 76 9.88 -11.18 7.39
CA GLU A 76 11.01 -12.10 7.45
C GLU A 76 10.60 -13.58 7.24
N GLU A 77 9.30 -13.87 7.23
CA GLU A 77 8.78 -15.22 7.06
C GLU A 77 8.81 -15.64 5.59
N ASN A 78 9.53 -16.71 5.30
CA ASN A 78 9.56 -17.31 3.96
C ASN A 78 8.25 -18.08 3.70
N ILE A 79 7.44 -17.58 2.79
CA ILE A 79 6.15 -18.16 2.39
C ILE A 79 6.20 -18.89 1.05
N THR A 80 7.37 -19.08 0.46
CA THR A 80 7.56 -19.66 -0.90
C THR A 80 6.87 -21.00 -1.07
N ALA A 81 6.97 -21.87 -0.07
CA ALA A 81 6.37 -23.20 -0.10
C ALA A 81 4.87 -23.21 0.26
N LEU A 82 4.31 -22.09 0.74
CA LEU A 82 2.94 -22.02 1.18
C LEU A 82 1.99 -21.89 -0.01
N PRO A 83 0.95 -22.74 -0.12
CA PRO A 83 -0.07 -22.61 -1.15
C PRO A 83 -0.96 -21.38 -0.91
N MET A 84 -1.64 -20.91 -1.96
CA MET A 84 -2.46 -19.70 -1.96
C MET A 84 -3.40 -19.59 -0.75
N TYR A 85 -4.12 -20.66 -0.38
CA TYR A 85 -5.07 -20.62 0.74
C TYR A 85 -4.41 -20.34 2.10
N LYS A 86 -3.15 -20.77 2.31
CA LYS A 86 -2.39 -20.43 3.52
C LYS A 86 -1.95 -18.98 3.50
N ARG A 87 -1.50 -18.48 2.34
CA ARG A 87 -1.16 -17.06 2.17
C ARG A 87 -2.39 -16.16 2.37
N ALA A 88 -3.58 -16.61 1.90
CA ALA A 88 -4.83 -15.89 2.14
C ALA A 88 -5.14 -15.75 3.65
N ARG A 89 -4.93 -16.81 4.44
CA ARG A 89 -5.09 -16.76 5.91
C ARG A 89 -4.06 -15.86 6.61
N MET A 90 -2.94 -15.58 5.97
CA MET A 90 -1.94 -14.62 6.46
C MET A 90 -2.28 -13.17 6.06
N GLY A 91 -3.39 -12.96 5.34
CA GLY A 91 -3.88 -11.66 4.94
C GLY A 91 -3.51 -11.24 3.50
N ILE A 92 -3.17 -12.17 2.60
CA ILE A 92 -2.88 -11.89 1.20
C ILE A 92 -4.10 -12.20 0.36
N GLY A 93 -4.89 -11.16 0.01
CA GLY A 93 -6.04 -11.25 -0.89
C GLY A 93 -5.61 -11.29 -2.36
N TYR A 94 -6.39 -11.94 -3.19
CA TYR A 94 -6.17 -12.02 -4.63
C TYR A 94 -7.45 -11.79 -5.41
N LEU A 95 -7.39 -10.90 -6.39
CA LEU A 95 -8.47 -10.61 -7.30
C LEU A 95 -8.04 -10.95 -8.74
N PRO A 96 -8.53 -12.06 -9.33
CA PRO A 96 -8.13 -12.49 -10.66
C PRO A 96 -8.67 -11.57 -11.76
N GLN A 97 -8.04 -11.65 -12.94
CA GLN A 97 -8.52 -10.99 -14.16
C GLN A 97 -9.90 -11.49 -14.57
N GLU A 98 -10.10 -12.82 -14.53
CA GLU A 98 -11.38 -13.41 -14.86
C GLU A 98 -12.40 -13.21 -13.74
N ALA A 99 -13.68 -13.09 -14.13
CA ALA A 99 -14.78 -12.94 -13.20
C ALA A 99 -14.84 -14.08 -12.18
N SER A 100 -14.63 -13.73 -10.89
CA SER A 100 -14.60 -14.68 -9.78
C SER A 100 -15.90 -14.74 -8.97
N VAL A 101 -16.87 -13.90 -9.30
CA VAL A 101 -18.17 -13.87 -8.62
C VAL A 101 -18.90 -15.20 -8.76
N PHE A 102 -19.53 -15.67 -7.69
CA PHE A 102 -20.42 -16.83 -7.74
C PHE A 102 -21.69 -16.46 -8.50
N ARG A 103 -21.78 -16.87 -9.77
CA ARG A 103 -22.78 -16.41 -10.74
C ARG A 103 -24.22 -16.64 -10.30
N LYS A 104 -24.50 -17.70 -9.57
CA LYS A 104 -25.84 -18.09 -9.12
C LYS A 104 -26.17 -17.62 -7.69
N LEU A 105 -25.25 -16.96 -7.02
CA LEU A 105 -25.52 -16.34 -5.74
C LEU A 105 -25.82 -14.85 -5.94
N SER A 106 -26.67 -14.30 -5.05
CA SER A 106 -26.87 -12.86 -4.98
C SER A 106 -25.61 -12.13 -4.53
N VAL A 107 -25.53 -10.82 -4.72
CA VAL A 107 -24.43 -9.99 -4.25
C VAL A 107 -24.19 -10.19 -2.75
N GLU A 108 -25.25 -10.08 -1.92
CA GLU A 108 -25.12 -10.31 -0.48
C GLU A 108 -24.64 -11.71 -0.15
N ASN A 109 -25.11 -12.75 -0.85
CA ASN A 109 -24.69 -14.13 -0.61
C ASN A 109 -23.26 -14.40 -1.10
N ASN A 110 -22.78 -13.67 -2.11
CA ASN A 110 -21.38 -13.71 -2.52
C ASN A 110 -20.44 -13.22 -1.41
N ILE A 111 -20.82 -12.16 -0.70
CA ILE A 111 -20.04 -11.61 0.42
C ILE A 111 -20.24 -12.48 1.67
N ALA A 112 -21.48 -12.82 2.00
CA ALA A 112 -21.82 -13.62 3.17
C ALA A 112 -21.13 -14.98 3.19
N ALA A 113 -21.00 -15.66 2.02
CA ALA A 113 -20.33 -16.94 1.91
C ALA A 113 -18.86 -16.90 2.37
N VAL A 114 -18.18 -15.76 2.21
CA VAL A 114 -16.81 -15.59 2.70
C VAL A 114 -16.80 -15.21 4.18
N LEU A 115 -17.72 -14.36 4.64
CA LEU A 115 -17.88 -14.02 6.06
C LEU A 115 -18.18 -15.25 6.92
N GLU A 116 -18.93 -16.22 6.40
CA GLU A 116 -19.19 -17.49 7.10
C GLU A 116 -17.93 -18.32 7.39
N MET A 117 -16.84 -18.08 6.63
CA MET A 117 -15.55 -18.74 6.82
C MET A 117 -14.63 -18.00 7.81
N SER A 118 -15.05 -16.85 8.31
CA SER A 118 -14.32 -16.05 9.32
C SER A 118 -14.67 -16.47 10.75
N ASP A 119 -13.86 -16.05 11.72
CA ASP A 119 -14.10 -16.28 13.14
C ASP A 119 -15.11 -15.30 13.75
N LEU A 120 -15.77 -14.45 12.95
CA LEU A 120 -16.75 -13.46 13.37
C LEU A 120 -18.05 -14.12 13.84
N THR A 121 -18.66 -13.57 14.86
CA THR A 121 -20.03 -13.96 15.27
C THR A 121 -21.05 -13.63 14.20
N LYS A 122 -22.23 -14.25 14.23
CA LYS A 122 -23.30 -13.97 13.26
C LYS A 122 -23.75 -12.50 13.27
N ALA A 123 -23.68 -11.82 14.40
CA ALA A 123 -24.00 -10.40 14.51
C ALA A 123 -22.95 -9.54 13.80
N GLU A 124 -21.66 -9.79 14.04
CA GLU A 124 -20.54 -9.11 13.39
C GLU A 124 -20.48 -9.40 11.88
N GLN A 125 -20.78 -10.64 11.45
CA GLN A 125 -20.87 -10.99 10.03
C GLN A 125 -21.96 -10.15 9.33
N LYS A 126 -23.12 -9.98 9.98
CA LYS A 126 -24.23 -9.17 9.44
C LYS A 126 -23.85 -7.69 9.38
N GLU A 127 -23.26 -7.14 10.41
CA GLU A 127 -22.81 -5.74 10.47
C GLU A 127 -21.77 -5.48 9.36
N LYS A 128 -20.79 -6.36 9.23
CA LYS A 128 -19.75 -6.25 8.20
C LYS A 128 -20.30 -6.39 6.78
N LEU A 129 -21.30 -7.25 6.58
CA LEU A 129 -21.99 -7.36 5.30
C LEU A 129 -22.67 -6.04 4.93
N GLU A 130 -23.41 -5.40 5.86
CA GLU A 130 -24.05 -4.12 5.60
C GLU A 130 -23.00 -3.04 5.31
N THR A 131 -21.93 -2.96 6.10
CA THR A 131 -20.83 -2.02 5.89
C THR A 131 -20.21 -2.17 4.49
N LEU A 132 -19.96 -3.41 4.03
CA LEU A 132 -19.40 -3.65 2.70
C LEU A 132 -20.41 -3.30 1.58
N LEU A 133 -21.70 -3.57 1.77
CA LEU A 133 -22.73 -3.19 0.80
C LEU A 133 -22.84 -1.65 0.67
N ASP A 134 -22.73 -0.94 1.77
CA ASP A 134 -22.74 0.54 1.80
C ASP A 134 -21.47 1.10 1.12
N GLU A 135 -20.30 0.65 1.55
CA GLU A 135 -19.01 1.13 1.06
C GLU A 135 -18.85 0.97 -0.45
N PHE A 136 -19.30 -0.17 -0.97
CA PHE A 136 -19.19 -0.49 -2.40
C PHE A 136 -20.44 -0.08 -3.21
N ARG A 137 -21.41 0.63 -2.58
CA ARG A 137 -22.65 1.10 -3.22
C ARG A 137 -23.39 -0.04 -3.92
N LEU A 138 -23.55 -1.19 -3.24
CA LEU A 138 -24.13 -2.41 -3.79
C LEU A 138 -25.57 -2.68 -3.33
N HIS A 139 -26.20 -1.81 -2.53
CA HIS A 139 -27.54 -2.03 -2.02
C HIS A 139 -28.59 -2.21 -3.11
N HIS A 140 -28.52 -1.44 -4.20
CA HIS A 140 -29.48 -1.49 -5.30
C HIS A 140 -29.47 -2.82 -6.06
N VAL A 141 -28.34 -3.55 -6.05
CA VAL A 141 -28.17 -4.87 -6.66
C VAL A 141 -28.02 -6.01 -5.65
N ARG A 142 -28.23 -5.74 -4.37
CA ARG A 142 -28.00 -6.65 -3.24
C ARG A 142 -28.59 -8.05 -3.48
N LYS A 143 -29.80 -8.14 -4.05
CA LYS A 143 -30.51 -9.40 -4.34
C LYS A 143 -30.28 -9.94 -5.75
N SER A 144 -29.59 -9.19 -6.61
CA SER A 144 -29.29 -9.61 -7.97
C SER A 144 -28.23 -10.71 -7.98
N ASN A 145 -28.41 -11.72 -8.83
CA ASN A 145 -27.41 -12.76 -9.03
C ASN A 145 -26.16 -12.21 -9.73
N GLY A 146 -25.01 -12.83 -9.46
CA GLY A 146 -23.73 -12.42 -10.01
C GLY A 146 -23.63 -12.43 -11.54
N ASP A 147 -24.43 -13.26 -12.22
CA ASP A 147 -24.52 -13.34 -13.70
C ASP A 147 -25.32 -12.17 -14.33
N LEU A 148 -26.06 -11.41 -13.53
CA LEU A 148 -26.87 -10.27 -13.98
C LEU A 148 -26.19 -8.92 -13.77
N LEU A 149 -25.02 -8.89 -13.13
CA LEU A 149 -24.31 -7.66 -12.78
C LEU A 149 -23.60 -7.06 -14.01
N SER A 150 -23.61 -5.75 -14.11
CA SER A 150 -22.71 -5.01 -15.00
C SER A 150 -21.23 -5.27 -14.64
N GLY A 151 -20.31 -4.94 -15.55
CA GLY A 151 -18.87 -5.11 -15.31
C GLY A 151 -18.40 -4.43 -14.03
N GLY A 152 -18.80 -3.17 -13.82
CA GLY A 152 -18.45 -2.39 -12.62
C GLY A 152 -19.07 -2.94 -11.34
N GLU A 153 -20.37 -3.29 -11.33
CA GLU A 153 -21.04 -3.89 -10.17
C GLU A 153 -20.41 -5.23 -9.79
N ARG A 154 -20.10 -6.04 -10.79
CA ARG A 154 -19.41 -7.31 -10.59
C ARG A 154 -18.04 -7.09 -9.94
N ARG A 155 -17.24 -6.17 -10.46
CA ARG A 155 -15.90 -5.89 -9.92
C ARG A 155 -15.97 -5.34 -8.49
N ARG A 156 -16.90 -4.43 -8.20
CA ARG A 156 -17.15 -3.95 -6.82
C ARG A 156 -17.55 -5.10 -5.89
N THR A 157 -18.40 -6.03 -6.34
CA THR A 157 -18.78 -7.21 -5.55
C THR A 157 -17.58 -8.12 -5.28
N GLU A 158 -16.70 -8.33 -6.24
CA GLU A 158 -15.49 -9.15 -6.09
C GLU A 158 -14.50 -8.53 -5.10
N ILE A 159 -14.32 -7.19 -5.16
CA ILE A 159 -13.45 -6.48 -4.21
C ILE A 159 -14.08 -6.52 -2.80
N ALA A 160 -15.38 -6.23 -2.65
CA ALA A 160 -16.09 -6.33 -1.37
C ALA A 160 -15.94 -7.72 -0.74
N ARG A 161 -16.05 -8.77 -1.56
CA ARG A 161 -15.84 -10.14 -1.12
C ARG A 161 -14.39 -10.40 -0.68
N ALA A 162 -13.40 -9.85 -1.38
CA ALA A 162 -12.00 -9.99 -1.00
C ALA A 162 -11.70 -9.28 0.33
N LEU A 163 -12.39 -8.16 0.62
CA LEU A 163 -12.25 -7.41 1.87
C LEU A 163 -12.99 -8.02 3.06
N ALA A 164 -13.89 -8.97 2.82
CA ALA A 164 -14.66 -9.61 3.90
C ALA A 164 -13.78 -10.29 4.96
N VAL A 165 -12.54 -10.66 4.60
CA VAL A 165 -11.56 -11.33 5.49
C VAL A 165 -10.45 -10.41 6.01
N ASP A 166 -10.61 -9.08 5.93
CA ASP A 166 -9.64 -8.06 6.38
C ASP A 166 -8.22 -8.32 5.88
N PRO A 167 -7.98 -8.34 4.57
CA PRO A 167 -6.66 -8.61 4.04
C PRO A 167 -5.69 -7.47 4.38
N LYS A 168 -4.42 -7.81 4.61
CA LYS A 168 -3.32 -6.84 4.76
C LYS A 168 -2.79 -6.39 3.40
N PHE A 169 -2.95 -7.23 2.40
CA PHE A 169 -2.55 -6.98 1.01
C PHE A 169 -3.65 -7.46 0.05
N ILE A 170 -3.81 -6.75 -1.04
CA ILE A 170 -4.64 -7.17 -2.17
C ILE A 170 -3.80 -7.14 -3.44
N LEU A 171 -3.78 -8.28 -4.12
CA LEU A 171 -3.14 -8.43 -5.41
C LEU A 171 -4.21 -8.39 -6.50
N LEU A 172 -4.15 -7.37 -7.37
CA LEU A 172 -5.12 -7.07 -8.41
C LEU A 172 -4.55 -7.41 -9.78
N ASP A 173 -5.08 -8.46 -10.41
CA ASP A 173 -4.68 -8.89 -11.75
C ASP A 173 -5.60 -8.26 -12.80
N GLU A 174 -5.07 -7.32 -13.58
CA GLU A 174 -5.76 -6.55 -14.62
C GLU A 174 -7.15 -6.03 -14.19
N PRO A 175 -7.25 -5.24 -13.10
CA PRO A 175 -8.54 -4.83 -12.54
C PRO A 175 -9.35 -3.92 -13.46
N PHE A 176 -8.75 -3.30 -14.46
CA PHE A 176 -9.39 -2.36 -15.38
C PHE A 176 -9.78 -3.03 -16.72
N ALA A 177 -9.42 -4.30 -16.92
CA ALA A 177 -9.68 -4.99 -18.18
C ALA A 177 -11.18 -5.20 -18.44
N GLY A 178 -11.64 -4.80 -19.62
CA GLY A 178 -13.02 -5.03 -20.07
C GLY A 178 -14.09 -4.27 -19.29
N ILE A 179 -13.72 -3.16 -18.65
CA ILE A 179 -14.61 -2.26 -17.89
C ILE A 179 -14.71 -0.93 -18.64
N ASP A 180 -15.89 -0.29 -18.58
CA ASP A 180 -16.08 1.04 -19.16
C ASP A 180 -15.28 2.13 -18.40
N PRO A 181 -14.93 3.26 -19.05
CA PRO A 181 -14.07 4.28 -18.45
C PRO A 181 -14.59 4.87 -17.13
N ILE A 182 -15.93 5.00 -16.99
CA ILE A 182 -16.52 5.55 -15.75
C ILE A 182 -16.33 4.54 -14.61
N ALA A 183 -16.57 3.25 -14.88
CA ALA A 183 -16.35 2.21 -13.88
C ALA A 183 -14.85 2.00 -13.56
N VAL A 184 -13.94 2.27 -14.48
CA VAL A 184 -12.49 2.30 -14.18
C VAL A 184 -12.19 3.34 -13.10
N GLU A 185 -12.74 4.54 -13.21
CA GLU A 185 -12.54 5.61 -12.23
C GLU A 185 -13.13 5.24 -10.84
N ASP A 186 -14.31 4.62 -10.82
CA ASP A 186 -14.90 4.06 -9.59
C ASP A 186 -13.95 3.04 -8.92
N ILE A 187 -13.35 2.13 -9.71
CA ILE A 187 -12.42 1.12 -9.16
C ILE A 187 -11.12 1.78 -8.68
N GLN A 188 -10.61 2.78 -9.37
CA GLN A 188 -9.44 3.54 -8.93
C GLN A 188 -9.71 4.26 -7.61
N ALA A 189 -10.88 4.88 -7.44
CA ALA A 189 -11.28 5.48 -6.17
C ALA A 189 -11.32 4.46 -5.03
N ILE A 190 -11.83 3.26 -5.29
CA ILE A 190 -11.81 2.15 -4.33
C ILE A 190 -10.38 1.78 -3.98
N VAL A 191 -9.51 1.57 -4.97
CA VAL A 191 -8.10 1.22 -4.75
C VAL A 191 -7.38 2.28 -3.92
N ALA A 192 -7.62 3.57 -4.21
CA ALA A 192 -7.09 4.67 -3.40
C ALA A 192 -7.56 4.58 -1.93
N LYS A 193 -8.85 4.28 -1.67
CA LYS A 193 -9.37 4.10 -0.31
C LYS A 193 -8.71 2.92 0.43
N LEU A 194 -8.45 1.81 -0.26
CA LEU A 194 -7.79 0.64 0.34
C LEU A 194 -6.38 0.97 0.84
N LYS A 195 -5.63 1.79 0.09
CA LYS A 195 -4.32 2.30 0.53
C LYS A 195 -4.43 3.01 1.89
N TYR A 196 -5.41 3.91 2.05
CA TYR A 196 -5.59 4.67 3.30
C TYR A 196 -6.17 3.82 4.44
N LYS A 197 -6.77 2.66 4.13
CA LYS A 197 -7.10 1.61 5.11
C LYS A 197 -5.89 0.74 5.50
N ASN A 198 -4.67 1.17 5.18
CA ASN A 198 -3.43 0.46 5.43
C ASN A 198 -3.35 -0.91 4.74
N ILE A 199 -3.97 -1.06 3.57
CA ILE A 199 -3.86 -2.26 2.74
C ILE A 199 -2.79 -2.01 1.69
N GLY A 200 -1.79 -2.91 1.59
CA GLY A 200 -0.79 -2.87 0.52
C GLY A 200 -1.39 -3.44 -0.78
N ILE A 201 -1.11 -2.79 -1.90
CA ILE A 201 -1.71 -3.16 -3.17
C ILE A 201 -0.63 -3.43 -4.21
N LEU A 202 -0.67 -4.63 -4.80
CA LEU A 202 0.09 -4.93 -6.01
C LEU A 202 -0.89 -5.02 -7.17
N ILE A 203 -0.68 -4.17 -8.18
CA ILE A 203 -1.55 -4.11 -9.35
C ILE A 203 -0.77 -4.41 -10.63
N THR A 204 -1.29 -5.27 -11.48
CA THR A 204 -0.81 -5.45 -12.84
C THR A 204 -1.92 -5.12 -13.83
N ASP A 205 -1.62 -4.34 -14.85
CA ASP A 205 -2.55 -4.04 -15.92
C ASP A 205 -1.80 -3.77 -17.22
N HIS A 206 -2.49 -3.90 -18.34
CA HIS A 206 -1.99 -3.47 -19.64
C HIS A 206 -2.32 -1.99 -19.93
N ASN A 207 -3.29 -1.41 -19.21
CA ASN A 207 -3.59 0.02 -19.27
C ASN A 207 -2.66 0.81 -18.35
N VAL A 208 -1.49 1.13 -18.90
CA VAL A 208 -0.40 1.79 -18.17
C VAL A 208 -0.81 3.15 -17.64
N THR A 209 -1.56 3.92 -18.43
CA THR A 209 -1.98 5.28 -18.07
C THR A 209 -2.86 5.25 -16.83
N GLU A 210 -3.87 4.39 -16.80
CA GLU A 210 -4.77 4.27 -15.67
C GLU A 210 -4.06 3.70 -14.43
N THR A 211 -3.12 2.79 -14.62
CA THR A 211 -2.36 2.20 -13.52
C THR A 211 -1.39 3.19 -12.90
N LEU A 212 -0.55 3.85 -13.71
CA LEU A 212 0.42 4.83 -13.21
C LEU A 212 -0.26 6.05 -12.58
N SER A 213 -1.48 6.40 -13.02
CA SER A 213 -2.19 7.56 -12.46
C SER A 213 -2.48 7.46 -10.97
N ILE A 214 -2.55 6.23 -10.40
CA ILE A 214 -2.87 5.97 -8.99
C ILE A 214 -1.75 5.29 -8.22
N CYS A 215 -0.69 4.78 -8.89
CA CYS A 215 0.42 4.11 -8.21
C CYS A 215 1.35 5.11 -7.50
N ASP A 216 1.87 4.72 -6.35
CA ASP A 216 2.96 5.43 -5.68
C ASP A 216 4.28 5.18 -6.41
N ARG A 217 4.52 3.92 -6.77
CA ARG A 217 5.69 3.49 -7.55
C ARG A 217 5.36 2.25 -8.38
N ALA A 218 6.23 1.95 -9.32
CA ALA A 218 6.05 0.76 -10.15
C ALA A 218 7.37 0.09 -10.50
N TYR A 219 7.27 -1.19 -10.86
CA TYR A 219 8.32 -1.99 -11.46
C TYR A 219 7.97 -2.22 -12.93
N LEU A 220 8.89 -1.91 -13.82
CA LEU A 220 8.75 -2.20 -15.25
C LEU A 220 9.53 -3.47 -15.59
N LEU A 221 8.81 -4.52 -15.98
CA LEU A 221 9.38 -5.76 -16.46
C LEU A 221 9.54 -5.74 -17.98
N ILE A 222 10.72 -6.14 -18.45
CA ILE A 222 11.00 -6.42 -19.86
C ILE A 222 11.78 -7.73 -19.94
N GLU A 223 11.35 -8.66 -20.79
CA GLU A 223 12.00 -9.94 -21.00
C GLU A 223 12.31 -10.73 -19.70
N GLY A 224 11.35 -10.72 -18.78
CA GLY A 224 11.44 -11.44 -17.51
C GLY A 224 12.32 -10.77 -16.44
N LYS A 225 12.84 -9.57 -16.64
CA LYS A 225 13.71 -8.85 -15.71
C LYS A 225 13.11 -7.50 -15.32
N ILE A 226 13.45 -7.01 -14.14
CA ILE A 226 13.19 -5.60 -13.78
C ILE A 226 14.11 -4.74 -14.66
N PHE A 227 13.50 -4.00 -15.58
CA PHE A 227 14.20 -3.04 -16.42
C PHE A 227 14.41 -1.72 -15.70
N LYS A 228 13.35 -1.23 -15.02
CA LYS A 228 13.37 0.01 -14.26
C LYS A 228 12.38 -0.08 -13.11
N GLN A 229 12.63 0.69 -12.05
CA GLN A 229 11.70 0.89 -10.95
C GLN A 229 11.81 2.33 -10.45
N GLY A 230 10.75 2.87 -9.90
CA GLY A 230 10.71 4.23 -9.37
C GLY A 230 9.29 4.70 -9.15
N THR A 231 9.13 5.98 -8.80
CA THR A 231 7.82 6.63 -8.72
C THR A 231 7.16 6.69 -10.09
N ALA A 232 5.87 6.97 -10.14
CA ALA A 232 5.16 7.11 -11.41
C ALA A 232 5.76 8.24 -12.25
N GLU A 233 6.20 9.33 -11.61
CA GLU A 233 6.83 10.49 -12.23
C GLU A 233 8.21 10.13 -12.80
N GLU A 234 9.08 9.49 -12.00
CA GLU A 234 10.41 9.07 -12.44
C GLU A 234 10.34 8.15 -13.66
N LEU A 235 9.39 7.22 -13.68
CA LEU A 235 9.19 6.31 -14.82
C LEU A 235 8.63 7.03 -16.05
N ALA A 236 7.73 8.00 -15.84
CA ALA A 236 7.14 8.77 -16.94
C ALA A 236 8.15 9.73 -17.60
N GLU A 237 9.15 10.21 -16.87
CA GLU A 237 10.19 11.12 -17.36
C GLU A 237 11.39 10.37 -17.98
N ASP A 238 11.59 9.09 -17.62
CA ASP A 238 12.73 8.31 -18.11
C ASP A 238 12.67 8.08 -19.63
N GLU A 239 13.66 8.56 -20.36
CA GLU A 239 13.72 8.47 -21.82
C GLU A 239 13.71 7.01 -22.33
N GLN A 240 14.36 6.09 -21.62
CA GLN A 240 14.42 4.68 -22.03
C GLN A 240 13.07 4.00 -21.82
N VAL A 241 12.38 4.30 -20.70
CA VAL A 241 11.03 3.81 -20.42
C VAL A 241 10.04 4.33 -21.46
N ARG A 242 10.11 5.63 -21.81
CA ARG A 242 9.29 6.22 -22.88
C ARG A 242 9.55 5.58 -24.23
N LYS A 243 10.80 5.35 -24.56
CA LYS A 243 11.18 4.76 -25.87
C LYS A 243 10.76 3.30 -26.00
N LEU A 244 10.86 2.51 -24.93
CA LEU A 244 10.66 1.06 -24.99
C LEU A 244 9.25 0.62 -24.62
N TYR A 245 8.51 1.44 -23.85
CA TYR A 245 7.23 0.99 -23.29
C TYR A 245 6.12 2.03 -23.33
N LEU A 246 6.31 3.23 -22.79
CA LEU A 246 5.23 4.23 -22.67
C LEU A 246 4.87 4.91 -24.00
N GLY A 247 5.85 5.05 -24.89
CA GLY A 247 5.73 5.88 -26.09
C GLY A 247 6.20 7.32 -25.84
N ARG A 248 6.69 7.97 -26.93
CA ARG A 248 7.28 9.32 -26.84
C ARG A 248 6.31 10.41 -26.40
N ASN A 249 5.03 10.24 -26.73
CA ASN A 249 3.96 11.20 -26.45
C ASN A 249 3.19 10.87 -25.18
N PHE A 250 3.71 9.96 -24.33
CA PHE A 250 3.06 9.61 -23.08
C PHE A 250 3.06 10.82 -22.14
N GLU A 251 1.91 11.12 -21.57
CA GLU A 251 1.72 12.13 -20.53
C GLU A 251 1.13 11.46 -19.30
N LEU A 252 1.82 11.57 -18.17
CA LEU A 252 1.32 11.09 -16.90
C LEU A 252 0.25 12.07 -16.40
N LYS A 253 -0.97 11.57 -16.25
CA LYS A 253 -2.08 12.31 -15.64
C LYS A 253 -2.35 11.73 -14.26
N ARG A 254 -1.72 12.29 -13.26
CA ARG A 254 -1.96 11.89 -11.86
C ARG A 254 -3.40 12.17 -11.47
N LYS A 255 -4.00 11.23 -10.75
CA LYS A 255 -5.34 11.39 -10.15
C LYS A 255 -5.20 11.62 -8.64
N ASP A 256 -4.36 12.59 -8.27
CA ASP A 256 -4.08 12.91 -6.85
C ASP A 256 -5.34 13.31 -6.09
N TRP A 257 -6.32 13.87 -6.78
CA TRP A 257 -7.64 14.17 -6.22
C TRP A 257 -8.36 12.91 -5.68
N LEU A 258 -8.17 11.73 -6.31
CA LEU A 258 -8.69 10.46 -5.77
C LEU A 258 -8.04 10.11 -4.44
N HIS A 259 -6.75 10.38 -4.30
CA HIS A 259 -6.04 10.16 -3.04
C HIS A 259 -6.46 11.15 -1.97
N GLU A 260 -6.67 12.41 -2.31
CA GLU A 260 -7.16 13.44 -1.38
C GLU A 260 -8.58 13.11 -0.90
N GLU A 261 -9.48 12.74 -1.81
CA GLU A 261 -10.85 12.33 -1.49
C GLU A 261 -10.86 11.08 -0.61
N ALA A 262 -10.12 10.04 -1.00
CA ALA A 262 -9.99 8.80 -0.24
C ALA A 262 -9.43 9.04 1.18
N ARG A 263 -8.42 9.89 1.31
CA ARG A 263 -7.84 10.27 2.60
C ARG A 263 -8.85 10.99 3.48
N SER A 264 -9.68 11.86 2.90
CA SER A 264 -10.71 12.59 3.64
C SER A 264 -11.85 11.70 4.09
N GLU A 265 -12.25 10.70 3.30
CA GLU A 265 -13.35 9.78 3.61
C GLU A 265 -12.95 8.67 4.60
N VAL A 266 -11.80 8.05 4.40
CA VAL A 266 -11.33 6.93 5.26
C VAL A 266 -10.86 7.46 6.60
N GLY A 267 -10.32 8.67 6.62
CA GLY A 267 -9.63 9.20 7.78
C GLY A 267 -8.25 8.58 7.94
N ILE A 268 -7.61 8.94 9.04
CA ILE A 268 -6.33 8.35 9.42
C ILE A 268 -6.62 7.26 10.44
N PRO A 269 -6.38 5.96 10.16
CA PRO A 269 -6.55 4.91 11.15
C PRO A 269 -5.68 5.17 12.39
N LEU A 270 -6.22 4.87 13.59
CA LEU A 270 -5.51 5.06 14.86
C LEU A 270 -4.14 4.34 14.85
N GLU A 271 -4.09 3.13 14.31
CA GLU A 271 -2.85 2.35 14.18
C GLU A 271 -1.79 3.09 13.34
N ASN A 272 -2.20 3.73 12.26
CA ASN A 272 -1.29 4.50 11.40
C ASN A 272 -0.81 5.77 12.11
N MET A 273 -1.67 6.41 12.92
CA MET A 273 -1.25 7.54 13.76
C MET A 273 -0.21 7.11 14.79
N ILE A 274 -0.45 6.00 15.48
CA ILE A 274 0.49 5.42 16.46
C ILE A 274 1.83 5.13 15.77
N ALA A 275 1.83 4.41 14.65
CA ALA A 275 3.03 4.08 13.90
C ALA A 275 3.80 5.34 13.43
N SER A 276 3.09 6.38 12.99
CA SER A 276 3.73 7.64 12.57
C SER A 276 4.43 8.35 13.73
N VAL A 277 3.82 8.34 14.92
CA VAL A 277 4.43 8.93 16.13
C VAL A 277 5.61 8.10 16.60
N GLU A 278 5.54 6.76 16.56
CA GLU A 278 6.65 5.86 16.91
C GLU A 278 7.84 6.06 15.94
N ASN A 279 7.57 6.25 14.66
CA ASN A 279 8.61 6.55 13.66
C ASN A 279 9.29 7.89 13.94
N ALA A 280 8.52 8.92 14.32
CA ALA A 280 9.07 10.22 14.70
C ALA A 280 10.01 10.10 15.90
N LEU A 281 9.60 9.35 16.93
CA LEU A 281 10.41 9.08 18.12
C LEU A 281 11.71 8.37 17.77
N ALA A 282 11.64 7.28 17.00
CA ALA A 282 12.82 6.53 16.60
C ALA A 282 13.79 7.34 15.74
N TRP A 283 13.27 8.26 14.91
CA TRP A 283 14.11 9.17 14.15
C TRP A 283 14.77 10.20 15.04
N ASN A 284 14.02 10.78 15.98
CA ASN A 284 14.54 11.74 16.95
C ASN A 284 15.65 11.14 17.84
N GLU A 285 15.47 9.90 18.33
CA GLU A 285 16.50 9.17 19.09
C GLU A 285 17.82 9.05 18.31
N LYS A 286 17.76 8.68 17.03
CA LYS A 286 18.95 8.58 16.18
C LYS A 286 19.67 9.91 16.00
N ILE A 287 18.91 11.01 15.87
CA ILE A 287 19.49 12.36 15.78
C ILE A 287 20.22 12.71 17.09
N ILE A 288 19.60 12.42 18.24
CA ILE A 288 20.19 12.66 19.56
C ILE A 288 21.46 11.83 19.75
N GLU A 289 21.44 10.52 19.42
CA GLU A 289 22.60 9.64 19.50
C GLU A 289 23.75 10.11 18.62
N ALA A 290 23.47 10.52 17.37
CA ALA A 290 24.48 11.03 16.45
C ALA A 290 25.12 12.32 16.97
N ASN A 291 24.35 13.23 17.56
CA ASN A 291 24.86 14.45 18.18
C ASN A 291 25.74 14.15 19.39
N THR A 292 25.29 13.23 20.28
CA THR A 292 26.03 12.83 21.48
C THR A 292 27.38 12.14 21.14
N GLN A 293 27.39 11.29 20.10
CA GLN A 293 28.62 10.65 19.61
C GLN A 293 29.54 11.64 18.93
N GLY A 294 29.03 12.66 18.24
CA GLY A 294 29.77 13.72 17.63
C GLY A 294 30.50 14.60 18.68
N GLU A 295 29.85 14.90 19.79
CA GLU A 295 30.46 15.64 20.90
C GLU A 295 31.57 14.84 21.61
N ARG A 296 31.44 13.52 21.72
CA ARG A 296 32.48 12.66 22.32
C ARG A 296 33.68 12.41 21.42
N ALA A 297 33.49 12.41 20.08
CA ALA A 297 34.57 12.14 19.12
C ALA A 297 35.47 13.37 18.83
N PHE A 298 35.00 14.55 19.06
CA PHE A 298 35.69 15.80 18.71
C PHE A 298 35.80 16.75 19.91
N GLY A 299 36.59 16.37 20.91
CA GLY A 299 36.93 17.27 22.02
C GLY A 299 37.37 18.65 21.51
N HIS A 300 36.53 19.67 21.73
CA HIS A 300 36.81 21.11 21.56
C HIS A 300 37.19 21.68 20.19
N GLN A 301 36.95 21.01 19.08
CA GLN A 301 37.01 21.69 17.78
C GLN A 301 35.60 21.91 17.22
N TYR A 302 35.22 23.17 17.12
CA TYR A 302 33.97 23.61 16.44
C TYR A 302 34.03 23.19 14.97
N ILE A 303 33.36 22.13 14.61
CA ILE A 303 33.00 21.84 13.22
C ILE A 303 31.70 22.58 12.96
N SER A 304 31.63 23.36 11.88
CA SER A 304 30.47 24.16 11.54
C SER A 304 29.21 23.27 11.51
N ALA A 305 28.19 23.70 12.22
CA ALA A 305 26.91 22.99 12.34
C ALA A 305 26.29 22.64 10.98
N ASP A 306 26.55 23.43 9.94
CA ASP A 306 25.94 23.35 8.63
C ASP A 306 26.27 22.06 7.83
N THR A 307 27.46 21.49 7.98
CA THR A 307 27.88 20.33 7.18
C THR A 307 27.35 19.00 7.72
N LYS A 308 27.00 18.89 9.01
CA LYS A 308 26.45 17.68 9.63
C LYS A 308 24.93 17.63 9.60
N ILE A 309 24.28 18.78 9.54
CA ILE A 309 22.82 18.91 9.51
C ILE A 309 22.25 18.33 8.21
N ALA A 310 22.89 18.62 7.07
CA ALA A 310 22.50 18.09 5.76
C ALA A 310 22.67 16.56 5.67
N ASP A 311 23.67 15.98 6.35
CA ASP A 311 23.94 14.53 6.33
C ASP A 311 22.96 13.72 7.20
N LEU A 312 22.25 14.35 8.14
CA LEU A 312 21.28 13.68 9.02
C LEU A 312 19.83 13.74 8.51
N GLY A 313 19.59 14.36 7.35
CA GLY A 313 18.24 14.49 6.78
C GLY A 313 17.32 15.34 7.66
N LEU A 314 17.85 16.38 8.33
CA LEU A 314 17.08 17.23 9.26
C LEU A 314 15.99 18.02 8.54
N ASP A 315 16.22 18.40 7.29
CA ASP A 315 15.19 19.04 6.46
C ASP A 315 14.03 18.06 6.19
N ASP A 316 14.35 16.79 5.89
CA ASP A 316 13.34 15.73 5.69
C ASP A 316 12.64 15.41 7.02
N TYR A 317 13.35 15.39 8.14
CA TYR A 317 12.76 15.19 9.45
C TYR A 317 11.84 16.34 9.85
N SER A 318 12.24 17.57 9.64
CA SER A 318 11.41 18.75 9.91
C SER A 318 10.13 18.75 9.07
N LYS A 319 10.25 18.38 7.79
CA LYS A 319 9.11 18.22 6.90
C LYS A 319 8.18 17.10 7.38
N PHE A 320 8.75 15.95 7.77
CA PHE A 320 7.99 14.84 8.32
C PHE A 320 7.22 15.22 9.60
N LEU A 321 7.84 15.98 10.51
CA LEU A 321 7.16 16.46 11.73
C LEU A 321 6.01 17.41 11.42
N LEU A 322 6.14 18.27 10.42
CA LEU A 322 5.05 19.15 9.97
C LEU A 322 3.89 18.34 9.37
N GLU A 323 4.19 17.33 8.56
CA GLU A 323 3.20 16.42 8.00
C GLU A 323 2.50 15.60 9.11
N LEU A 324 3.26 15.14 10.12
CA LEU A 324 2.71 14.46 11.29
C LEU A 324 1.77 15.37 12.08
N LYS A 325 2.16 16.63 12.34
CA LYS A 325 1.29 17.62 12.99
C LYS A 325 -0.03 17.79 12.24
N GLN A 326 0.03 17.96 10.93
CA GLN A 326 -1.17 18.09 10.08
C GLN A 326 -2.04 16.83 10.12
N SER A 327 -1.42 15.66 10.17
CA SER A 327 -2.11 14.38 10.29
C SER A 327 -2.80 14.22 11.64
N LEU A 328 -2.18 14.63 12.73
CA LEU A 328 -2.78 14.66 14.09
C LEU A 328 -4.00 15.60 14.16
N ILE A 329 -3.90 16.78 13.55
CA ILE A 329 -5.04 17.73 13.47
C ILE A 329 -6.19 17.10 12.67
N THR A 330 -5.89 16.48 11.55
CA THR A 330 -6.88 15.81 10.71
C THR A 330 -7.56 14.67 11.46
N TYR A 331 -6.79 13.81 12.10
CA TYR A 331 -7.28 12.70 12.94
C TYR A 331 -8.19 13.24 14.08
N GLY A 332 -7.74 14.26 14.80
CA GLY A 332 -8.51 14.86 15.89
C GLY A 332 -9.85 15.45 15.42
N LYS A 333 -9.88 16.11 14.26
CA LYS A 333 -11.12 16.63 13.66
C LYS A 333 -12.08 15.52 13.25
N GLN A 334 -11.60 14.49 12.58
CA GLN A 334 -12.40 13.36 12.10
C GLN A 334 -13.02 12.57 13.25
N ASN A 335 -12.27 12.33 14.31
CA ASN A 335 -12.75 11.61 15.49
C ASN A 335 -13.37 12.49 16.56
N LYS A 336 -13.54 13.81 16.31
CA LYS A 336 -14.05 14.80 17.27
C LYS A 336 -13.29 14.75 18.61
N ASN A 337 -11.98 14.47 18.55
CA ASN A 337 -11.14 14.30 19.71
C ASN A 337 -10.44 15.61 20.08
N ALA A 338 -11.03 16.35 21.04
CA ALA A 338 -10.52 17.63 21.46
C ALA A 338 -9.13 17.56 22.12
N GLU A 339 -8.81 16.46 22.79
CA GLU A 339 -7.51 16.27 23.45
C GLU A 339 -6.38 16.11 22.42
N ILE A 340 -6.59 15.34 21.36
CA ILE A 340 -5.63 15.21 20.26
C ILE A 340 -5.43 16.55 19.55
N LEU A 341 -6.51 17.30 19.31
CA LEU A 341 -6.41 18.64 18.71
C LEU A 341 -5.57 19.59 19.58
N ASN A 342 -5.80 19.60 20.90
CA ASN A 342 -5.02 20.43 21.82
C ASN A 342 -3.53 20.03 21.85
N ARG A 343 -3.22 18.73 21.80
CA ARG A 343 -1.84 18.24 21.77
C ARG A 343 -1.16 18.55 20.42
N ALA A 344 -1.87 18.38 19.31
CA ALA A 344 -1.39 18.72 17.99
C ALA A 344 -1.11 20.21 17.83
N ASP A 345 -1.95 21.08 18.40
CA ASP A 345 -1.72 22.53 18.39
C ASP A 345 -0.44 22.92 19.15
N LYS A 346 -0.17 22.26 20.26
CA LYS A 346 1.05 22.49 21.07
C LYS A 346 2.32 21.85 20.48
N PHE A 347 2.15 20.81 19.66
CA PHE A 347 3.27 20.12 19.03
C PHE A 347 4.02 21.05 18.08
N LEU A 348 5.34 21.08 18.17
CA LEU A 348 6.24 21.98 17.42
C LEU A 348 6.03 23.50 17.73
N THR A 349 5.61 23.84 18.94
CA THR A 349 5.66 25.22 19.40
C THR A 349 7.02 25.55 20.02
N ASP A 350 7.43 26.81 19.98
CA ASP A 350 8.78 27.32 20.27
C ASP A 350 9.43 26.93 21.60
N ASN A 351 8.68 26.32 22.54
CA ASN A 351 9.16 25.95 23.87
C ASN A 351 8.98 24.47 24.23
N GLY A 352 8.61 23.61 23.27
CA GLY A 352 8.34 22.19 23.48
C GLY A 352 9.57 21.32 23.25
N ASP A 353 9.81 20.35 24.13
CA ASP A 353 10.71 19.23 23.83
C ASP A 353 9.99 18.21 22.95
N ILE A 354 10.42 18.12 21.69
CA ILE A 354 9.82 17.23 20.67
C ILE A 354 9.65 15.79 21.19
N ASN A 355 10.64 15.30 21.95
CA ASN A 355 10.62 13.93 22.47
C ASN A 355 9.52 13.74 23.52
N THR A 356 9.37 14.71 24.42
CA THR A 356 8.32 14.74 25.44
C THR A 356 6.93 14.85 24.81
N ASP A 357 6.77 15.73 23.82
CA ASP A 357 5.53 15.92 23.10
C ASP A 357 5.10 14.64 22.36
N LEU A 358 6.00 14.02 21.60
CA LEU A 358 5.73 12.78 20.87
C LEU A 358 5.36 11.64 21.82
N ASN A 359 6.10 11.45 22.92
CA ASN A 359 5.78 10.42 23.92
C ASN A 359 4.40 10.64 24.57
N THR A 360 4.05 11.88 24.85
CA THR A 360 2.76 12.23 25.44
C THR A 360 1.61 11.95 24.46
N ILE A 361 1.79 12.29 23.17
CA ILE A 361 0.85 11.97 22.10
C ILE A 361 0.71 10.45 21.93
N LEU A 362 1.83 9.72 21.92
CA LEU A 362 1.83 8.26 21.76
C LEU A 362 1.09 7.55 22.89
N LEU A 363 1.35 7.94 24.14
CA LEU A 363 0.65 7.38 25.31
C LEU A 363 -0.86 7.60 25.22
N PHE A 364 -1.28 8.78 24.79
CA PHE A 364 -2.68 9.08 24.59
C PHE A 364 -3.32 8.23 23.49
N LEU A 365 -2.70 8.16 22.29
CA LEU A 365 -3.20 7.35 21.19
C LEU A 365 -3.30 5.86 21.57
N LYS A 366 -2.33 5.31 22.31
CA LYS A 366 -2.37 3.93 22.79
C LYS A 366 -3.47 3.70 23.86
N SER A 367 -3.89 4.73 24.57
CA SER A 367 -5.03 4.63 25.50
C SER A 367 -6.38 4.54 24.79
N GLU A 368 -6.48 5.11 23.59
CA GLU A 368 -7.67 5.07 22.73
C GLU A 368 -7.85 3.68 22.03
N GLN A 369 -6.79 2.84 22.01
CA GLN A 369 -6.83 1.48 21.45
C GLN A 369 -7.50 0.46 22.40
N ARG A 370 -7.67 0.79 23.67
CA ARG A 370 -8.25 -0.08 24.71
C ARG A 370 -9.75 0.14 24.82
#